data_cffd348c489c74065a6fec075708279b
#
_entry.id   cffd348c489c74065a6fec075708279b
#
_cell.length_a   1.000
_cell.length_b   1.000
_cell.length_c   1.000
_cell.angle_alpha   90.00
_cell.angle_beta   90.00
_cell.angle_gamma   90.00
#
_symmetry.space_group_name_H-M   'P 1'
#
loop_
_entity.id
_entity.type
_entity.pdbx_description
1 polymer ?
#
loop_
_entity_poly.entity_id
_entity_poly.type
_entity_poly.pdbx_seq_one_letter_code
_entity_poly.pdbx_strand_id
1 'polypeptide(L)'
;MDQSVAMTLVADVFDFSLPLLKKGGCFTTKLFQGIGVEELIEAVRPHFSTVRRFSPDASRNSSSEVYLICRNHTPWKAPNQSVRERYEIGVNRLVGGDEIEEGP
;
A
#
# COMPACT_ATOMS: atom_id res chain seq x y z
N MET A 1 10.03 -14.82 -6.66
CA MET A 1 8.77 -14.09 -6.55
C MET A 1 9.02 -12.64 -6.82
N ASP A 2 8.24 -12.05 -7.64
CA ASP A 2 8.55 -10.68 -7.93
C ASP A 2 7.81 -9.73 -7.01
N GLN A 3 8.21 -8.49 -7.08
CA GLN A 3 7.76 -7.47 -6.18
C GLN A 3 6.26 -7.23 -6.27
N SER A 4 5.73 -7.22 -7.46
CA SER A 4 4.34 -6.88 -7.61
C SER A 4 3.42 -7.95 -7.01
N VAL A 5 3.84 -9.19 -7.04
CA VAL A 5 3.05 -10.23 -6.42
C VAL A 5 3.01 -10.01 -4.92
N ALA A 6 4.14 -9.67 -4.33
CA ALA A 6 4.19 -9.43 -2.90
C ALA A 6 3.32 -8.25 -2.50
N MET A 7 3.34 -7.18 -3.29
CA MET A 7 2.52 -6.03 -2.98
C MET A 7 1.04 -6.36 -3.09
N THR A 8 0.66 -7.15 -4.06
CA THR A 8 -0.72 -7.53 -4.23
C THR A 8 -1.21 -8.33 -3.02
N LEU A 9 -0.35 -9.21 -2.52
CA LEU A 9 -0.72 -9.97 -1.35
C LEU A 9 -0.88 -9.08 -0.13
N VAL A 10 -0.04 -8.08 0.01
CA VAL A 10 -0.16 -7.15 1.13
C VAL A 10 -1.46 -6.38 1.01
N ALA A 11 -1.82 -5.95 -0.19
CA ALA A 11 -3.08 -5.25 -0.39
C ALA A 11 -4.26 -6.14 0.00
N ASP A 12 -4.19 -7.43 -0.33
CA ASP A 12 -5.25 -8.35 0.05
C ASP A 12 -5.32 -8.51 1.55
N VAL A 13 -4.17 -8.55 2.23
CA VAL A 13 -4.16 -8.64 3.68
C VAL A 13 -4.83 -7.41 4.29
N PHE A 14 -4.58 -6.23 3.73
CA PHE A 14 -5.26 -5.04 4.21
C PHE A 14 -6.77 -5.19 4.04
N ASP A 15 -7.22 -5.62 2.88
CA ASP A 15 -8.65 -5.76 2.64
C ASP A 15 -9.30 -6.77 3.56
N PHE A 16 -8.57 -7.82 3.91
CA PHE A 16 -9.08 -8.81 4.82
C PHE A 16 -9.11 -8.27 6.25
N SER A 17 -8.10 -7.50 6.63
CA SER A 17 -7.93 -7.05 8.00
C SER A 17 -8.74 -5.83 8.37
N LEU A 18 -8.92 -4.92 7.43
CA LEU A 18 -9.59 -3.65 7.74
C LEU A 18 -10.97 -3.83 8.36
N PRO A 19 -11.81 -4.73 7.86
CA PRO A 19 -13.12 -4.90 8.47
C PRO A 19 -13.05 -5.43 9.90
N LEU A 20 -11.94 -6.09 10.24
CA LEU A 20 -11.78 -6.64 11.57
C LEU A 20 -11.09 -5.68 12.52
N LEU A 21 -10.52 -4.62 12.00
CA LEU A 21 -9.76 -3.68 12.80
C LEU A 21 -10.70 -2.64 13.38
N LYS A 22 -10.65 -2.46 14.67
CA LYS A 22 -11.57 -1.52 15.29
C LYS A 22 -11.18 -0.09 14.99
N LYS A 23 -12.13 0.79 15.16
CA LYS A 23 -11.90 2.20 14.98
C LYS A 23 -10.75 2.65 15.89
N GLY A 24 -9.87 3.42 15.38
CA GLY A 24 -8.72 3.91 16.14
C GLY A 24 -7.59 2.93 16.24
N GLY A 25 -7.73 1.74 15.69
CA GLY A 25 -6.69 0.72 15.77
C GLY A 25 -5.51 1.02 14.90
N CYS A 26 -4.46 0.23 15.05
CA CYS A 26 -3.23 0.39 14.30
C CYS A 26 -2.90 -0.88 13.53
N PHE A 27 -2.15 -0.73 12.47
CA PHE A 27 -1.76 -1.86 11.65
C PHE A 27 -0.35 -1.60 11.15
N THR A 28 0.52 -2.59 11.29
CA THR A 28 1.90 -2.46 10.83
C THR A 28 2.24 -3.67 9.98
N THR A 29 2.90 -3.43 8.87
CA THR A 29 3.33 -4.52 8.02
C THR A 29 4.69 -4.20 7.44
N LYS A 30 5.39 -5.23 7.01
CA LYS A 30 6.71 -5.08 6.42
C LYS A 30 6.60 -5.26 4.92
N LEU A 31 7.29 -4.42 4.19
CA LEU A 31 7.33 -4.48 2.74
C LEU A 31 8.77 -4.47 2.29
N PHE A 32 8.98 -4.75 1.01
CA PHE A 32 10.28 -4.59 0.42
C PHE A 32 10.24 -3.39 -0.52
N GLN A 33 11.29 -2.59 -0.50
CA GLN A 33 11.38 -1.44 -1.37
C GLN A 33 11.26 -1.86 -2.80
N GLY A 34 10.65 -1.03 -3.61
CA GLY A 34 10.53 -1.33 -5.01
C GLY A 34 9.32 -0.65 -5.61
N ILE A 35 9.05 -0.99 -6.84
CA ILE A 35 7.92 -0.43 -7.56
C ILE A 35 6.64 -0.86 -6.87
N GLY A 36 5.75 0.05 -6.70
CA GLY A 36 4.45 -0.26 -6.10
C GLY A 36 4.32 0.13 -4.65
N VAL A 37 5.42 0.43 -3.97
CA VAL A 37 5.34 0.77 -2.56
C VAL A 37 4.54 2.05 -2.36
N GLU A 38 4.83 3.08 -3.15
CA GLU A 38 4.13 4.35 -2.99
C GLU A 38 2.65 4.18 -3.35
N GLU A 39 2.37 3.39 -4.36
CA GLU A 39 0.98 3.19 -4.77
C GLU A 39 0.20 2.47 -3.68
N LEU A 40 0.84 1.52 -3.00
CA LEU A 40 0.19 0.84 -1.92
C LEU A 40 -0.06 1.78 -0.75
N ILE A 41 0.90 2.63 -0.45
CA ILE A 41 0.74 3.61 0.62
C ILE A 41 -0.43 4.52 0.32
N GLU A 42 -0.54 5.00 -0.92
CA GLU A 42 -1.64 5.87 -1.27
C GLU A 42 -2.98 5.14 -1.18
N ALA A 43 -2.99 3.85 -1.52
CA ALA A 43 -4.22 3.08 -1.45
C ALA A 43 -4.69 2.90 0.00
N VAL A 44 -3.76 2.83 0.93
CA VAL A 44 -4.07 2.59 2.32
C VAL A 44 -4.40 3.89 3.07
N ARG A 45 -3.87 4.99 2.58
CA ARG A 45 -3.94 6.26 3.30
C ARG A 45 -5.35 6.68 3.75
N PRO A 46 -6.40 6.53 2.96
CA PRO A 46 -7.72 6.97 3.41
C PRO A 46 -8.28 6.18 4.58
N HIS A 47 -7.70 5.02 4.87
CA HIS A 47 -8.25 4.17 5.92
C HIS A 47 -7.69 4.51 7.30
N PHE A 48 -6.67 5.36 7.38
CA PHE A 48 -6.03 5.69 8.65
C PHE A 48 -5.73 7.18 8.71
N SER A 49 -5.67 7.72 9.91
CA SER A 49 -5.30 9.13 10.07
C SER A 49 -3.84 9.36 9.72
N THR A 50 -2.99 8.41 10.07
CA THR A 50 -1.56 8.53 9.82
C THR A 50 -1.03 7.27 9.19
N VAL A 51 -0.32 7.41 8.10
CA VAL A 51 0.35 6.29 7.46
C VAL A 51 1.79 6.72 7.24
N ARG A 52 2.73 6.00 7.85
CA ARG A 52 4.13 6.37 7.78
C ARG A 52 4.97 5.23 7.27
N ARG A 53 6.03 5.56 6.61
CA ARG A 53 6.98 4.58 6.12
C ARG A 53 8.26 4.71 6.94
N PHE A 54 8.76 3.59 7.42
CA PHE A 54 9.97 3.59 8.22
C PHE A 54 10.96 2.60 7.62
N SER A 55 12.14 3.06 7.29
CA SER A 55 13.20 2.21 6.73
C SER A 55 14.33 2.09 7.74
N PRO A 56 14.38 0.99 8.45
CA PRO A 56 15.41 0.84 9.46
C PRO A 56 16.78 0.64 8.81
N ASP A 57 17.75 1.32 9.34
CA ASP A 57 19.12 1.09 8.90
C ASP A 57 19.29 1.18 7.41
N ALA A 58 18.86 2.27 6.84
CA ALA A 58 18.93 2.43 5.41
C ALA A 58 20.33 2.34 4.86
N SER A 59 21.33 2.52 5.70
CA SER A 59 22.66 2.46 5.19
C SER A 59 23.11 1.06 4.88
N ARG A 60 22.42 0.07 5.37
CA ARG A 60 22.81 -1.27 5.04
C ARG A 60 22.38 -1.59 3.67
N ASN A 61 23.33 -1.80 2.84
CA ASN A 61 23.03 -1.95 1.48
C ASN A 61 22.11 -3.05 1.12
N SER A 62 22.16 -4.15 1.75
CA SER A 62 21.36 -5.26 1.28
C SER A 62 19.94 -5.18 1.77
N SER A 63 19.65 -4.33 2.68
CA SER A 63 18.31 -4.31 3.22
C SER A 63 17.41 -3.44 2.40
N SER A 64 16.31 -4.00 1.97
CA SER A 64 15.31 -3.25 1.26
C SER A 64 14.01 -3.21 2.01
N GLU A 65 14.06 -3.48 3.30
CA GLU A 65 12.84 -3.56 4.07
C GLU A 65 12.30 -2.21 4.45
N VAL A 66 11.00 -2.10 4.41
CA VAL A 66 10.31 -0.89 4.78
C VAL A 66 9.15 -1.31 5.66
N TYR A 67 8.96 -0.63 6.76
CA TYR A 67 7.80 -0.88 7.59
C TYR A 67 6.76 0.17 7.31
N LEU A 68 5.53 -0.29 7.12
CA LEU A 68 4.41 0.60 6.90
C LEU A 68 3.62 0.64 8.19
N ILE A 69 3.55 1.80 8.81
CA ILE A 69 2.91 1.97 10.11
C ILE A 69 1.67 2.80 9.92
N CYS A 70 0.52 2.19 10.15
CA CYS A 70 -0.76 2.83 9.97
C CYS A 70 -1.42 3.01 11.32
N ARG A 71 -1.81 4.22 11.65
CA ARG A 71 -2.37 4.52 12.96
C ARG A 71 -3.71 5.19 12.86
N ASN A 72 -4.54 4.87 13.83
CA ASN A 72 -5.84 5.49 13.99
C ASN A 72 -6.76 5.18 12.82
N HIS A 73 -7.24 3.95 12.79
CA HIS A 73 -8.13 3.47 11.74
C HIS A 73 -9.40 4.33 11.69
N THR A 74 -9.72 4.83 10.51
CA THR A 74 -10.87 5.70 10.30
C THR A 74 -11.83 5.06 9.30
N PRO A 75 -12.58 4.05 9.71
CA PRO A 75 -13.43 3.32 8.76
C PRO A 75 -14.48 4.19 8.08
N TRP A 76 -14.88 5.26 8.72
CA TRP A 76 -15.88 6.13 8.13
C TRP A 76 -15.35 6.93 6.95
N LYS A 77 -14.04 6.94 6.75
CA LYS A 77 -13.44 7.63 5.61
C LYS A 77 -13.07 6.66 4.50
N ALA A 78 -13.36 5.38 4.66
CA ALA A 78 -12.96 4.40 3.69
C ALA A 78 -13.64 4.64 2.35
N PRO A 79 -12.87 4.58 1.24
CA PRO A 79 -13.48 4.74 -0.06
C PRO A 79 -14.28 3.52 -0.45
N ASN A 80 -15.04 3.63 -1.51
CA ASN A 80 -15.81 2.50 -1.98
C ASN A 80 -14.95 1.40 -2.57
N GLN A 81 -13.76 1.73 -3.00
CA GLN A 81 -12.89 0.75 -3.62
C GLN A 81 -12.02 0.08 -2.57
N SER A 82 -11.69 -1.18 -2.78
CA SER A 82 -10.82 -1.89 -1.87
C SER A 82 -9.38 -1.39 -2.00
N VAL A 83 -8.54 -1.75 -1.06
CA VAL A 83 -7.13 -1.38 -1.12
C VAL A 83 -6.51 -2.01 -2.36
N ARG A 84 -6.85 -3.25 -2.64
CA ARG A 84 -6.29 -3.91 -3.80
C ARG A 84 -6.69 -3.20 -5.09
N GLU A 85 -7.93 -2.80 -5.21
CA GLU A 85 -8.37 -2.09 -6.40
C GLU A 85 -7.63 -0.78 -6.55
N ARG A 86 -7.52 -0.03 -5.48
CA ARG A 86 -6.85 1.26 -5.55
C ARG A 86 -5.37 1.10 -5.85
N TYR A 87 -4.76 0.05 -5.30
CA TYR A 87 -3.37 -0.24 -5.58
C TYR A 87 -3.17 -0.56 -7.06
N GLU A 88 -4.05 -1.37 -7.61
CA GLU A 88 -3.92 -1.76 -9.01
C GLU A 88 -4.13 -0.58 -9.94
N ILE A 89 -5.06 0.28 -9.62
CA ILE A 89 -5.26 1.47 -10.42
C ILE A 89 -4.00 2.34 -10.41
N GLY A 90 -3.40 2.50 -9.24
CA GLY A 90 -2.18 3.28 -9.13
C GLY A 90 -1.03 2.70 -9.92
N VAL A 91 -0.86 1.40 -9.84
CA VAL A 91 0.23 0.74 -10.55
C VAL A 91 -0.01 0.79 -12.05
N ASN A 92 -1.23 0.60 -12.49
CA ASN A 92 -1.52 0.67 -13.91
C ASN A 92 -1.26 2.06 -14.46
N ARG A 93 -1.59 3.07 -13.68
CA ARG A 93 -1.32 4.42 -14.11
C ARG A 93 0.19 4.67 -14.21
N LEU A 94 0.93 4.08 -13.28
CA LEU A 94 2.37 4.26 -13.27
C LEU A 94 3.03 3.54 -14.43
N VAL A 95 2.60 2.31 -14.69
CA VAL A 95 3.29 1.49 -15.67
C VAL A 95 2.71 1.61 -17.05
N GLY A 96 1.42 1.57 -17.15
CA GLY A 96 0.81 1.51 -18.45
C GLY A 96 0.15 2.76 -18.90
N GLY A 97 0.03 3.71 -18.03
CA GLY A 97 -0.73 4.88 -18.36
C GLY A 97 -0.23 5.57 -19.58
N ASP A 98 1.05 5.52 -19.79
CA ASP A 98 1.56 6.20 -20.88
C ASP A 98 1.18 5.64 -22.14
N GLU A 99 1.39 4.42 -22.35
CA GLU A 99 1.09 3.95 -23.63
C GLU A 99 -0.34 3.88 -23.84
N ILE A 100 -1.11 3.92 -22.85
CA ILE A 100 -2.49 3.89 -23.08
C ILE A 100 -2.94 4.99 -23.90
N GLU A 101 -2.48 6.13 -23.59
CA GLU A 101 -2.99 7.16 -24.28
C GLU A 101 -2.62 7.15 -25.57
N GLU A 102 -1.57 6.65 -25.84
CA GLU A 102 -1.31 6.74 -27.11
C GLU A 102 -1.96 5.86 -27.83
N GLY A 103 -2.42 5.15 -27.30
CA GLY A 103 -2.99 4.32 -28.09
C GLY A 103 -3.65 4.84 -29.04
N PRO A 104 -3.79 5.01 -29.58
CA PRO A 104 -4.27 5.40 -30.41
C PRO A 104 -4.69 5.45 -31.07
#